data_65ce347d57824691c60324be105e0651
#
_entry.id   65ce347d57824691c60324be105e0651
#
_cell.length_a   1.000
_cell.length_b   1.000
_cell.length_c   1.000
_cell.angle_alpha   90.00
_cell.angle_beta   90.00
_cell.angle_gamma   90.00
#
_symmetry.space_group_name_H-M   'P 1'
#
loop_
_entity.id
_entity.type
_entity.pdbx_description
1 polymer ?
#
loop_
_entity_poly.entity_id
_entity_poly.type
_entity_poly.pdbx_seq_one_letter_code
_entity_poly.pdbx_strand_id
1 'polypeptide(L)'
;DFASLYPNIMLSYNISPETMLCDCCKYYPKVVVPQLGYHICSSHIGLLPEVLRPILFRRFCYKARSKNKKYDKALYKEMQQAWKWVLLVCFGYTGYRNARYGRIECYESITAFSRDILLTAAETVEAAGYSVLHGIIDSLWVKPNKTGCISPVHLSRMISERTGIRMDIEGRYRWIVFL
;
A
#
# COMPACT_ATOMS: atom_id res chain seq x y z
N ASP A 1 1.53 5.07 8.68
CA ASP A 1 0.95 3.83 8.13
C ASP A 1 0.38 4.08 6.74
N PHE A 2 0.72 3.26 5.77
CA PHE A 2 0.18 3.35 4.42
C PHE A 2 -1.27 2.85 4.35
N ALA A 3 -2.11 3.64 3.73
CA ALA A 3 -3.53 3.30 3.59
C ALA A 3 -3.75 2.15 2.61
N SER A 4 -3.95 0.92 3.11
CA SER A 4 -4.17 -0.28 2.28
C SER A 4 -3.04 -0.53 1.26
N LEU A 5 -1.79 -0.61 1.72
CA LEU A 5 -0.60 -0.67 0.87
C LEU A 5 -0.71 -1.71 -0.26
N TYR A 6 -0.90 -2.99 0.06
CA TYR A 6 -0.95 -4.06 -0.94
C TYR A 6 -2.06 -3.91 -2.00
N PRO A 7 -3.33 -3.62 -1.63
CA PRO A 7 -4.36 -3.34 -2.63
C PRO A 7 -4.04 -2.14 -3.53
N ASN A 8 -3.45 -1.08 -2.98
CA ASN A 8 -3.02 0.06 -3.78
C ASN A 8 -1.89 -0.30 -4.74
N ILE A 9 -0.92 -1.12 -4.32
CA ILE A 9 0.13 -1.64 -5.20
C ILE A 9 -0.47 -2.45 -6.34
N MET A 10 -1.40 -3.38 -6.06
CA MET A 10 -2.05 -4.18 -7.09
C MET A 10 -2.76 -3.31 -8.14
N LEU A 11 -3.41 -2.23 -7.69
CA LEU A 11 -4.09 -1.27 -8.58
C LEU A 11 -3.11 -0.39 -9.37
N SER A 12 -2.11 0.18 -8.69
CA SER A 12 -1.18 1.15 -9.30
C SER A 12 -0.26 0.52 -10.33
N TYR A 13 0.15 -0.72 -10.07
CA TYR A 13 1.07 -1.45 -10.95
C TYR A 13 0.39 -2.51 -11.80
N ASN A 14 -0.96 -2.56 -11.80
CA ASN A 14 -1.73 -3.49 -12.62
C ASN A 14 -1.38 -4.98 -12.38
N ILE A 15 -1.18 -5.38 -11.11
CA ILE A 15 -0.76 -6.73 -10.77
C ILE A 15 -1.96 -7.67 -10.75
N SER A 16 -1.95 -8.64 -11.66
CA SER A 16 -2.95 -9.71 -11.82
C SER A 16 -2.29 -10.93 -12.49
N PRO A 17 -2.79 -12.14 -12.29
CA PRO A 17 -2.14 -13.33 -12.88
C PRO A 17 -1.90 -13.22 -14.38
N GLU A 18 -2.85 -12.71 -15.15
CA GLU A 18 -2.76 -12.57 -16.60
C GLU A 18 -1.91 -11.39 -17.05
N THR A 19 -1.62 -10.42 -16.17
CA THR A 19 -0.79 -9.26 -16.50
C THR A 19 0.70 -9.47 -16.21
N MET A 20 1.04 -10.48 -15.41
CA MET A 20 2.43 -10.80 -15.10
C MET A 20 3.07 -11.55 -16.26
N LEU A 21 4.30 -11.13 -16.64
CA LEU A 21 5.12 -11.79 -17.66
C LEU A 21 4.35 -12.05 -18.96
N CYS A 22 3.53 -11.09 -19.40
CA CYS A 22 2.70 -11.22 -20.58
C CYS A 22 3.52 -11.16 -21.88
N ASP A 23 3.12 -11.87 -22.91
CA ASP A 23 3.82 -11.90 -24.20
C ASP A 23 3.75 -10.55 -24.93
N CYS A 24 2.66 -9.79 -24.76
CA CYS A 24 2.42 -8.52 -25.47
C CYS A 24 3.38 -7.38 -25.05
N CYS A 25 3.98 -7.43 -23.86
CA CYS A 25 4.88 -6.39 -23.35
C CYS A 25 6.33 -6.89 -23.13
N LYS A 26 6.63 -8.12 -23.50
CA LYS A 26 7.91 -8.81 -23.21
C LYS A 26 9.14 -8.03 -23.68
N TYR A 27 9.09 -7.43 -24.86
CA TYR A 27 10.23 -6.74 -25.47
C TYR A 27 10.35 -5.26 -25.09
N TYR A 28 9.26 -4.64 -24.69
CA TYR A 28 9.21 -3.21 -24.33
C TYR A 28 8.36 -2.98 -23.06
N PRO A 29 8.81 -3.51 -21.90
CA PRO A 29 8.06 -3.39 -20.67
C PRO A 29 8.10 -1.94 -20.14
N LYS A 30 6.94 -1.36 -19.85
CA LYS A 30 6.84 -0.05 -19.18
C LYS A 30 6.96 -0.14 -17.67
N VAL A 31 6.60 -1.28 -17.09
CA VAL A 31 6.65 -1.54 -15.65
C VAL A 31 7.44 -2.81 -15.41
N VAL A 32 8.49 -2.69 -14.60
CA VAL A 32 9.34 -3.82 -14.19
C VAL A 32 9.39 -3.85 -12.67
N VAL A 33 9.25 -5.04 -12.11
CA VAL A 33 9.25 -5.25 -10.66
C VAL A 33 10.66 -5.06 -10.10
N PRO A 34 10.85 -4.21 -9.09
CA PRO A 34 12.14 -3.97 -8.48
C PRO A 34 12.79 -5.29 -8.01
N GLN A 35 14.10 -5.45 -8.25
CA GLN A 35 14.93 -6.58 -7.86
C GLN A 35 14.58 -7.94 -8.51
N LEU A 36 13.34 -8.14 -8.96
CA LEU A 36 12.89 -9.41 -9.55
C LEU A 36 12.94 -9.42 -11.08
N GLY A 37 12.87 -8.25 -11.70
CA GLY A 37 12.91 -8.13 -13.15
C GLY A 37 11.65 -8.60 -13.88
N TYR A 38 10.59 -8.99 -13.17
CA TYR A 38 9.32 -9.37 -13.79
C TYR A 38 8.70 -8.16 -14.46
N HIS A 39 8.25 -8.30 -15.70
CA HIS A 39 7.50 -7.24 -16.37
C HIS A 39 5.99 -7.41 -16.16
N ILE A 40 5.30 -6.29 -16.14
CA ILE A 40 3.86 -6.23 -15.96
C ILE A 40 3.22 -5.60 -17.19
N CYS A 41 2.07 -6.14 -17.61
CA CYS A 41 1.34 -5.67 -18.77
C CYS A 41 0.89 -4.22 -18.62
N SER A 42 1.14 -3.42 -19.65
CA SER A 42 0.65 -2.04 -19.78
C SER A 42 -0.40 -1.86 -20.87
N SER A 43 -0.76 -2.94 -21.58
CA SER A 43 -1.67 -2.87 -22.73
C SER A 43 -3.13 -3.08 -22.34
N HIS A 44 -3.42 -3.81 -21.26
CA HIS A 44 -4.75 -4.04 -20.75
C HIS A 44 -4.77 -4.03 -19.21
N ILE A 45 -5.93 -3.76 -18.64
CA ILE A 45 -6.13 -3.78 -17.18
C ILE A 45 -6.38 -5.24 -16.75
N GLY A 46 -5.73 -5.64 -15.66
CA GLY A 46 -5.90 -6.97 -15.10
C GLY A 46 -7.22 -7.12 -14.32
N LEU A 47 -7.69 -8.37 -14.21
CA LEU A 47 -8.92 -8.72 -13.49
C LEU A 47 -8.88 -8.27 -12.03
N LEU A 48 -7.77 -8.55 -11.31
CA LEU A 48 -7.66 -8.18 -9.90
C LEU A 48 -7.73 -6.67 -9.68
N PRO A 49 -6.97 -5.82 -10.38
CA PRO A 49 -7.12 -4.36 -10.32
C PRO A 49 -8.53 -3.89 -10.63
N GLU A 50 -9.19 -4.46 -11.63
CA GLU A 50 -10.54 -4.06 -12.00
C GLU A 50 -11.55 -4.36 -10.87
N VAL A 51 -11.49 -5.55 -10.28
CA VAL A 51 -12.38 -5.95 -9.17
C VAL A 51 -12.05 -5.21 -7.86
N LEU A 52 -10.77 -5.00 -7.57
CA LEU A 52 -10.36 -4.37 -6.31
C LEU A 52 -10.64 -2.87 -6.25
N ARG A 53 -10.63 -2.17 -7.38
CA ARG A 53 -10.86 -0.71 -7.46
C ARG A 53 -12.15 -0.27 -6.78
N PRO A 54 -13.35 -0.80 -7.11
CA PRO A 54 -14.60 -0.41 -6.44
C PRO A 54 -14.64 -0.83 -4.97
N ILE A 55 -14.01 -1.94 -4.59
CA ILE A 55 -13.94 -2.42 -3.21
C ILE A 55 -13.11 -1.44 -2.37
N LEU A 56 -11.93 -1.06 -2.84
CA LEU A 56 -11.06 -0.11 -2.17
C LEU A 56 -11.72 1.27 -2.02
N PHE A 57 -12.39 1.74 -3.07
CA PHE A 57 -13.15 2.99 -3.02
C PHE A 57 -14.26 2.95 -1.97
N ARG A 58 -15.07 1.90 -1.94
CA ARG A 58 -16.13 1.71 -0.91
C ARG A 58 -15.54 1.70 0.49
N ARG A 59 -14.41 1.01 0.72
CA ARG A 59 -13.73 1.02 2.01
C ARG A 59 -13.33 2.42 2.44
N PHE A 60 -12.75 3.23 1.56
CA PHE A 60 -12.39 4.61 1.88
C PHE A 60 -13.61 5.50 2.16
N CYS A 61 -14.69 5.33 1.42
CA CYS A 61 -15.96 6.02 1.70
C CYS A 61 -16.50 5.66 3.10
N TYR A 62 -16.49 4.39 3.47
CA TYR A 62 -16.94 3.95 4.79
C TYR A 62 -16.00 4.42 5.91
N LYS A 63 -14.68 4.39 5.69
CA LYS A 63 -13.70 4.97 6.62
C LYS A 63 -13.93 6.48 6.83
N ALA A 64 -14.27 7.22 5.80
CA ALA A 64 -14.60 8.64 5.90
C ALA A 64 -15.91 8.87 6.66
N ARG A 65 -16.98 8.10 6.36
CA ARG A 65 -18.26 8.18 7.04
C ARG A 65 -18.18 7.82 8.53
N SER A 66 -17.36 6.83 8.90
CA SER A 66 -17.13 6.46 10.30
C SER A 66 -16.48 7.57 11.15
N LYS A 67 -15.83 8.55 10.51
CA LYS A 67 -15.24 9.73 11.17
C LYS A 67 -16.20 10.92 11.23
N ASN A 68 -17.30 10.90 10.52
CA ASN A 68 -18.26 12.00 10.42
C ASN A 68 -19.45 11.75 11.37
N LYS A 69 -19.71 12.72 12.25
CA LYS A 69 -20.81 12.66 13.27
C LYS A 69 -22.21 12.52 12.67
N LYS A 70 -22.40 12.81 11.37
CA LYS A 70 -23.68 12.69 10.67
C LYS A 70 -24.11 11.23 10.44
N TYR A 71 -23.20 10.27 10.53
CA TYR A 71 -23.42 8.87 10.22
C TYR A 71 -23.24 8.00 11.45
N ASP A 72 -23.85 6.80 11.45
CA ASP A 72 -23.60 5.80 12.47
C ASP A 72 -22.13 5.32 12.42
N LYS A 73 -21.37 5.77 13.42
CA LYS A 73 -19.94 5.49 13.52
C LYS A 73 -19.66 4.00 13.68
N ALA A 74 -20.48 3.27 14.46
CA ALA A 74 -20.27 1.85 14.73
C ALA A 74 -20.49 1.04 13.45
N LEU A 75 -21.62 1.24 12.80
CA LEU A 75 -21.96 0.56 11.53
C LEU A 75 -20.88 0.77 10.47
N TYR A 76 -20.49 2.01 10.20
CA TYR A 76 -19.50 2.29 9.16
C TYR A 76 -18.08 1.83 9.52
N LYS A 77 -17.76 1.72 10.82
CA LYS A 77 -16.51 1.11 11.29
C LYS A 77 -16.48 -0.38 11.01
N GLU A 78 -17.56 -1.10 11.24
CA GLU A 78 -17.67 -2.53 10.93
C GLU A 78 -17.65 -2.79 9.43
N MET A 79 -18.41 -2.03 8.65
CA MET A 79 -18.42 -2.15 7.19
C MET A 79 -17.03 -1.93 6.59
N GLN A 80 -16.30 -0.90 6.99
CA GLN A 80 -14.95 -0.67 6.48
C GLN A 80 -13.97 -1.75 6.91
N GLN A 81 -14.18 -2.36 8.08
CA GLN A 81 -13.36 -3.46 8.57
C GLN A 81 -13.60 -4.74 7.76
N ALA A 82 -14.86 -5.05 7.44
CA ALA A 82 -15.20 -6.19 6.57
C ALA A 82 -14.50 -6.06 5.20
N TRP A 83 -14.57 -4.89 4.57
CA TRP A 83 -13.87 -4.64 3.31
C TRP A 83 -12.33 -4.68 3.45
N LYS A 84 -11.77 -4.30 4.61
CA LYS A 84 -10.34 -4.47 4.88
C LYS A 84 -9.94 -5.94 4.82
N TRP A 85 -10.73 -6.82 5.41
CA TRP A 85 -10.46 -8.26 5.37
C TRP A 85 -10.54 -8.85 3.96
N VAL A 86 -11.55 -8.47 3.17
CA VAL A 86 -11.65 -8.90 1.78
C VAL A 86 -10.41 -8.52 0.99
N LEU A 87 -9.96 -7.26 1.12
CA LEU A 87 -8.77 -6.76 0.42
C LEU A 87 -7.49 -7.47 0.86
N LEU A 88 -7.36 -7.80 2.15
CA LEU A 88 -6.20 -8.53 2.68
C LEU A 88 -6.16 -9.96 2.18
N VAL A 89 -7.32 -10.63 2.16
CA VAL A 89 -7.45 -11.99 1.64
C VAL A 89 -7.10 -12.04 0.15
N CYS A 90 -7.53 -11.06 -0.65
CA CYS A 90 -7.18 -11.00 -2.07
C CYS A 90 -5.66 -11.01 -2.30
N PHE A 91 -4.89 -10.27 -1.49
CA PHE A 91 -3.43 -10.32 -1.54
C PHE A 91 -2.90 -11.72 -1.17
N GLY A 92 -3.32 -12.27 -0.02
CA GLY A 92 -2.85 -13.58 0.46
C GLY A 92 -3.11 -14.72 -0.54
N TYR A 93 -4.25 -14.67 -1.22
CA TYR A 93 -4.61 -15.68 -2.23
C TYR A 93 -3.73 -15.64 -3.49
N THR A 94 -3.08 -14.54 -3.80
CA THR A 94 -2.13 -14.51 -4.94
C THR A 94 -0.94 -15.44 -4.72
N GLY A 95 -0.51 -15.63 -3.47
CA GLY A 95 0.57 -16.56 -3.11
C GLY A 95 0.13 -17.98 -2.81
N TYR A 96 -1.19 -18.28 -2.82
CA TYR A 96 -1.70 -19.60 -2.50
C TYR A 96 -1.74 -20.50 -3.74
N ARG A 97 -0.93 -21.56 -3.74
CA ARG A 97 -0.73 -22.44 -4.89
C ARG A 97 -2.04 -23.03 -5.48
N ASN A 98 -3.02 -23.34 -4.63
CA ASN A 98 -4.27 -23.97 -5.05
C ASN A 98 -5.39 -22.95 -5.31
N ALA A 99 -5.13 -21.65 -5.20
CA ALA A 99 -6.12 -20.64 -5.53
C ALA A 99 -6.31 -20.55 -7.05
N ARG A 100 -7.57 -20.43 -7.51
CA ARG A 100 -7.90 -20.29 -8.94
C ARG A 100 -7.15 -19.13 -9.62
N TYR A 101 -6.93 -18.05 -8.90
CA TYR A 101 -6.20 -16.87 -9.37
C TYR A 101 -4.86 -16.70 -8.62
N GLY A 102 -4.33 -17.80 -8.05
CA GLY A 102 -3.02 -17.82 -7.42
C GLY A 102 -1.91 -17.81 -8.47
N ARG A 103 -0.97 -16.87 -8.31
CA ARG A 103 0.26 -16.83 -9.09
C ARG A 103 1.36 -16.22 -8.23
N ILE A 104 2.39 -16.97 -7.96
CA ILE A 104 3.45 -16.58 -7.02
C ILE A 104 4.14 -15.29 -7.44
N GLU A 105 4.33 -15.05 -8.73
CA GLU A 105 4.95 -13.84 -9.24
C GLU A 105 4.13 -12.59 -8.89
N CYS A 106 2.79 -12.70 -8.75
CA CYS A 106 1.97 -11.60 -8.25
C CYS A 106 2.31 -11.28 -6.79
N TYR A 107 2.36 -12.32 -5.93
CA TYR A 107 2.69 -12.16 -4.52
C TYR A 107 4.08 -11.56 -4.32
N GLU A 108 5.08 -12.08 -5.01
CA GLU A 108 6.46 -11.60 -4.97
C GLU A 108 6.57 -10.16 -5.46
N SER A 109 5.86 -9.82 -6.53
CA SER A 109 5.82 -8.45 -7.07
C SER A 109 5.22 -7.46 -6.09
N ILE A 110 4.08 -7.80 -5.45
CA ILE A 110 3.45 -6.94 -4.46
C ILE A 110 4.38 -6.68 -3.28
N THR A 111 5.07 -7.72 -2.79
CA THR A 111 6.02 -7.58 -1.68
C THR A 111 7.29 -6.83 -2.08
N ALA A 112 7.76 -6.98 -3.32
CA ALA A 112 8.91 -6.23 -3.84
C ALA A 112 8.60 -4.73 -3.94
N PHE A 113 7.48 -4.35 -4.55
CA PHE A 113 7.03 -2.95 -4.58
C PHE A 113 6.77 -2.38 -3.18
N SER A 114 6.23 -3.19 -2.27
CA SER A 114 6.01 -2.77 -0.89
C SER A 114 7.32 -2.39 -0.19
N ARG A 115 8.37 -3.20 -0.37
CA ARG A 115 9.70 -2.89 0.18
C ARG A 115 10.28 -1.62 -0.43
N ASP A 116 10.18 -1.45 -1.74
CA ASP A 116 10.69 -0.28 -2.45
C ASP A 116 9.98 1.01 -1.99
N ILE A 117 8.66 0.96 -1.85
CA ILE A 117 7.84 2.06 -1.33
C ILE A 117 8.21 2.40 0.11
N LEU A 118 8.42 1.39 0.96
CA LEU A 118 8.80 1.61 2.36
C LEU A 118 10.20 2.21 2.48
N LEU A 119 11.16 1.78 1.65
CA LEU A 119 12.50 2.37 1.58
C LEU A 119 12.44 3.82 1.09
N THR A 120 11.70 4.10 0.03
CA THR A 120 11.47 5.48 -0.46
C THR A 120 10.85 6.37 0.62
N ALA A 121 9.92 5.83 1.42
CA ALA A 121 9.36 6.57 2.55
C ALA A 121 10.39 6.82 3.65
N ALA A 122 11.24 5.83 3.97
CA ALA A 122 12.30 5.97 4.96
C ALA A 122 13.33 7.04 4.53
N GLU A 123 13.79 7.02 3.28
CA GLU A 123 14.67 8.06 2.73
C GLU A 123 14.04 9.46 2.81
N THR A 124 12.73 9.56 2.53
CA THR A 124 11.99 10.82 2.61
C THR A 124 11.94 11.33 4.06
N VAL A 125 11.74 10.44 5.01
CA VAL A 125 11.76 10.72 6.46
C VAL A 125 13.12 11.27 6.90
N GLU A 126 14.20 10.60 6.51
CA GLU A 126 15.56 10.98 6.87
C GLU A 126 15.97 12.31 6.24
N ALA A 127 15.65 12.52 4.96
CA ALA A 127 15.88 13.79 4.27
C ALA A 127 15.11 14.97 4.91
N ALA A 128 13.97 14.69 5.54
CA ALA A 128 13.16 15.67 6.26
C ALA A 128 13.66 15.97 7.70
N GLY A 129 14.79 15.37 8.12
CA GLY A 129 15.40 15.61 9.43
C GLY A 129 14.81 14.74 10.55
N TYR A 130 14.18 13.63 10.22
CA TYR A 130 13.72 12.64 11.17
C TYR A 130 14.63 11.40 11.15
N SER A 131 14.64 10.64 12.22
CA SER A 131 15.23 9.30 12.26
C SER A 131 14.15 8.25 12.17
N VAL A 132 14.36 7.22 11.36
CA VAL A 132 13.52 6.01 11.35
C VAL A 132 13.95 5.14 12.51
N LEU A 133 13.03 4.86 13.43
CA LEU A 133 13.26 3.97 14.57
C LEU A 133 12.95 2.52 14.24
N HIS A 134 11.88 2.31 13.47
CA HIS A 134 11.41 0.99 13.09
C HIS A 134 10.54 1.08 11.85
N GLY A 135 10.62 0.07 10.98
CA GLY A 135 9.77 -0.10 9.82
C GLY A 135 9.20 -1.52 9.81
N ILE A 136 7.88 -1.64 9.63
CA ILE A 136 7.23 -2.94 9.56
C ILE A 136 6.12 -2.88 8.51
N ILE A 137 6.21 -3.76 7.52
CA ILE A 137 5.21 -3.99 6.46
C ILE A 137 4.78 -2.71 5.74
N ASP A 138 3.91 -1.90 6.34
CA ASP A 138 3.24 -0.73 5.78
C ASP A 138 3.35 0.51 6.70
N SER A 139 4.16 0.45 7.76
CA SER A 139 4.29 1.53 8.73
C SER A 139 5.74 1.87 9.07
N LEU A 140 5.97 3.16 9.39
CA LEU A 140 7.23 3.68 9.89
C LEU A 140 7.03 4.36 11.24
N TRP A 141 7.92 4.04 12.17
CA TRP A 141 8.06 4.72 13.47
C TRP A 141 9.21 5.71 13.37
N VAL A 142 8.89 6.97 13.54
CA VAL A 142 9.83 8.06 13.26
C VAL A 142 9.96 9.01 14.44
N LYS A 143 11.16 9.54 14.65
CA LYS A 143 11.47 10.51 15.70
C LYS A 143 12.11 11.75 15.07
N PRO A 144 11.66 12.99 15.41
CA PRO A 144 12.34 14.20 14.97
C PRO A 144 13.73 14.31 15.60
N ASN A 145 14.75 14.65 14.82
CA ASN A 145 16.13 14.79 15.29
C ASN A 145 16.41 16.13 15.98
N LYS A 146 15.68 17.18 15.58
CA LYS A 146 15.85 18.54 16.08
C LYS A 146 14.51 19.23 16.30
N THR A 147 14.49 20.25 17.15
CA THR A 147 13.40 21.22 17.21
C THR A 147 13.37 22.01 15.89
N GLY A 148 12.21 22.09 15.25
CA GLY A 148 12.06 22.81 13.97
C GLY A 148 11.97 21.92 12.72
N CYS A 149 11.92 20.60 12.86
CA CYS A 149 11.55 19.72 11.74
C CYS A 149 10.16 20.07 11.19
N ILE A 150 9.94 19.75 9.92
CA ILE A 150 8.62 19.87 9.29
C ILE A 150 7.56 19.12 10.11
N SER A 151 6.31 19.57 10.06
CA SER A 151 5.25 18.91 10.83
C SER A 151 5.01 17.47 10.34
N PRO A 152 4.59 16.54 11.23
CA PRO A 152 4.27 15.17 10.82
C PRO A 152 3.21 15.10 9.70
N VAL A 153 2.28 16.07 9.68
CA VAL A 153 1.24 16.16 8.63
C VAL A 153 1.89 16.50 7.28
N HIS A 154 2.83 17.42 7.26
CA HIS A 154 3.56 17.77 6.05
C HIS A 154 4.43 16.59 5.58
N LEU A 155 5.12 15.93 6.52
CA LEU A 155 5.92 14.73 6.24
C LEU A 155 5.07 13.62 5.60
N SER A 156 3.90 13.30 6.18
CA SER A 156 3.01 12.25 5.63
C SER A 156 2.52 12.60 4.21
N ARG A 157 2.30 13.88 3.94
CA ARG A 157 1.93 14.36 2.61
C ARG A 157 3.09 14.21 1.61
N MET A 158 4.30 14.61 1.97
CA MET A 158 5.50 14.45 1.12
C MET A 158 5.74 12.97 0.77
N ILE A 159 5.60 12.07 1.75
CA ILE A 159 5.72 10.63 1.51
C ILE A 159 4.64 10.17 0.53
N SER A 160 3.39 10.60 0.74
CA SER A 160 2.27 10.22 -0.13
C SER A 160 2.47 10.71 -1.57
N GLU A 161 2.97 11.92 -1.76
CA GLU A 161 3.26 12.50 -3.08
C GLU A 161 4.42 11.75 -3.78
N ARG A 162 5.48 11.40 -3.03
CA ARG A 162 6.64 10.70 -3.59
C ARG A 162 6.37 9.24 -3.93
N THR A 163 5.58 8.56 -3.12
CA THR A 163 5.27 7.13 -3.29
C THR A 163 4.02 6.86 -4.12
N GLY A 164 3.18 7.88 -4.34
CA GLY A 164 1.87 7.73 -5.00
C GLY A 164 0.82 7.01 -4.15
N ILE A 165 1.16 6.61 -2.92
CA ILE A 165 0.25 5.92 -2.00
C ILE A 165 0.08 6.74 -0.72
N ARG A 166 -1.18 6.96 -0.35
CA ARG A 166 -1.52 7.76 0.83
C ARG A 166 -0.93 7.16 2.11
N MET A 167 -0.19 7.99 2.86
CA MET A 167 0.28 7.70 4.21
C MET A 167 -0.51 8.51 5.23
N ASP A 168 -1.09 7.82 6.21
CA ASP A 168 -1.84 8.42 7.32
C ASP A 168 -0.97 8.42 8.60
N ILE A 169 -1.20 9.41 9.49
CA ILE A 169 -0.62 9.41 10.83
C ILE A 169 -1.57 8.63 11.74
N GLU A 170 -1.10 7.51 12.30
CA GLU A 170 -1.90 6.70 13.22
C GLU A 170 -1.91 7.22 14.64
N GLY A 171 -0.76 7.71 15.11
CA GLY A 171 -0.65 8.19 16.47
C GLY A 171 0.61 8.99 16.75
N ARG A 172 0.63 9.58 17.95
CA ARG A 172 1.79 10.26 18.52
C ARG A 172 2.04 9.68 19.92
N TYR A 173 3.22 9.13 20.09
CA TYR A 173 3.60 8.43 21.32
C TYR A 173 4.63 9.25 22.08
N ARG A 174 4.57 9.23 23.40
CA ARG A 174 5.61 9.83 24.28
C ARG A 174 6.81 8.91 24.41
N TRP A 175 6.55 7.62 24.45
CA TRP A 175 7.57 6.56 24.53
C TRP A 175 7.01 5.30 23.87
N ILE A 176 7.91 4.41 23.46
CA ILE A 176 7.61 3.11 22.89
C ILE A 176 8.70 2.13 23.35
N VAL A 177 8.32 0.88 23.57
CA VAL A 177 9.23 -0.23 23.85
C VAL A 177 9.07 -1.25 22.73
N PHE A 178 10.17 -1.62 22.11
CA PHE A 178 10.25 -2.75 21.21
C PHE A 178 10.79 -3.94 22.02
N LEU A 179 10.07 -5.06 21.99
CA LEU A 179 10.43 -6.31 22.68
C LEU A 179 11.28 -7.19 21.79
#